data_9807a17fd73dcfd6d9cde0a1b292388c
#
_entry.id   9807a17fd73dcfd6d9cde0a1b292388c
#
_cell.length_a   1.000
_cell.length_b   1.000
_cell.length_c   1.000
_cell.angle_alpha   90.00
_cell.angle_beta   90.00
_cell.angle_gamma   90.00
#
_symmetry.space_group_name_H-M   'P 1'
#
loop_
_entity.id
_entity.type
_entity.pdbx_description
1 polymer ?
#
loop_
_entity_poly.entity_id
_entity_poly.type
_entity_poly.pdbx_seq_one_letter_code
_entity_poly.pdbx_strand_id
1 'polypeptide(L)'
;MEQPSPLNLLKKLSDALMGEHEQGEPFLGYHFRILYAQGENAKAGAYDYLINEHLLGGFAMLAWPAEYGETGVMSFIVNQDRVIYQSDLGDGTEDIVATITRFDPGPRWIAVPD
;
A
#
# COMPACT_ATOMS: atom_id res chain seq x y z
N MET A 1 20.94 -5.38 10.05
CA MET A 1 20.39 -5.25 8.68
C MET A 1 19.48 -4.04 8.67
N GLU A 2 19.80 -3.07 7.85
CA GLU A 2 18.98 -1.88 7.76
C GLU A 2 17.70 -2.17 6.99
N GLN A 3 16.58 -1.76 7.56
CA GLN A 3 15.32 -1.82 6.82
C GLN A 3 15.32 -0.70 5.78
N PRO A 4 14.83 -0.95 4.58
CA PRO A 4 14.72 0.12 3.59
C PRO A 4 13.81 1.23 4.11
N SER A 5 14.12 2.47 3.78
CA SER A 5 13.24 3.57 4.13
C SER A 5 11.90 3.39 3.41
N PRO A 6 10.81 3.94 3.94
CA PRO A 6 9.52 3.87 3.27
C PRO A 6 9.55 4.40 1.84
N LEU A 7 10.32 5.46 1.58
CA LEU A 7 10.47 6.00 0.23
C LEU A 7 11.18 5.01 -0.69
N ASN A 8 12.23 4.35 -0.21
CA ASN A 8 12.92 3.32 -0.98
C ASN A 8 12.01 2.12 -1.25
N LEU A 9 11.23 1.72 -0.25
CA LEU A 9 10.27 0.64 -0.42
C LEU A 9 9.24 1.00 -1.48
N LEU A 10 8.69 2.22 -1.43
CA LEU A 10 7.72 2.69 -2.41
C LEU A 10 8.31 2.70 -3.81
N LYS A 11 9.53 3.21 -3.96
CA LYS A 11 10.21 3.25 -5.26
C LYS A 11 10.40 1.83 -5.81
N LYS A 12 10.84 0.91 -4.97
CA LYS A 12 11.06 -0.48 -5.38
C LYS A 12 9.74 -1.18 -5.70
N LEU A 13 8.68 -0.90 -4.95
CA LEU A 13 7.36 -1.44 -5.23
C LEU A 13 6.81 -0.88 -6.54
N SER A 14 7.03 0.41 -6.80
CA SER A 14 6.65 1.04 -8.06
C SER A 14 7.39 0.39 -9.23
N ASP A 15 8.70 0.17 -9.09
CA ASP A 15 9.50 -0.51 -10.10
C ASP A 15 9.01 -1.95 -10.31
N ALA A 16 8.63 -2.64 -9.24
CA ALA A 16 8.11 -4.01 -9.32
C ALA A 16 6.77 -4.05 -10.07
N LEU A 17 5.90 -3.06 -9.86
CA LEU A 17 4.62 -2.98 -10.56
C LEU A 17 4.81 -2.70 -12.05
N MET A 18 5.85 -1.96 -12.39
CA MET A 18 6.18 -1.62 -13.77
C MET A 18 7.00 -2.72 -14.45
N GLY A 19 7.51 -3.68 -13.68
CA GLY A 19 8.36 -4.75 -14.18
C GLY A 19 7.63 -6.05 -14.44
N GLU A 20 8.39 -7.09 -14.77
CA GLU A 20 7.88 -8.41 -15.13
C GLU A 20 7.74 -9.34 -13.91
N HIS A 21 7.15 -8.85 -12.83
CA HIS A 21 6.92 -9.70 -11.66
C HIS A 21 5.59 -10.39 -11.75
N GLU A 22 5.57 -11.68 -11.48
CA GLU A 22 4.34 -12.43 -11.43
C GLU A 22 3.51 -11.98 -10.22
N GLN A 23 2.21 -11.86 -10.43
CA GLN A 23 1.30 -11.53 -9.34
C GLN A 23 1.36 -12.63 -8.28
N GLY A 24 1.44 -12.23 -7.03
CA GLY A 24 1.44 -13.13 -5.90
C GLY A 24 2.81 -13.46 -5.36
N GLU A 25 3.88 -13.18 -6.09
CA GLU A 25 5.22 -13.37 -5.55
C GLU A 25 5.62 -12.19 -4.66
N PRO A 26 6.15 -12.46 -3.45
CA PRO A 26 6.61 -11.38 -2.59
C PRO A 26 7.83 -10.67 -3.20
N PHE A 27 7.89 -9.35 -3.02
CA PHE A 27 9.03 -8.54 -3.42
C PHE A 27 9.64 -7.94 -2.17
N LEU A 28 10.89 -8.25 -1.90
CA LEU A 28 11.59 -7.82 -0.68
C LEU A 28 10.85 -8.22 0.60
N GLY A 29 10.19 -9.40 0.57
CA GLY A 29 9.44 -9.89 1.72
C GLY A 29 8.03 -9.32 1.85
N TYR A 30 7.56 -8.54 0.87
CA TYR A 30 6.24 -7.91 0.88
C TYR A 30 5.42 -8.32 -0.32
N HIS A 31 4.12 -8.47 -0.09
CA HIS A 31 3.12 -8.50 -1.16
C HIS A 31 2.62 -7.08 -1.38
N PHE A 32 2.11 -6.81 -2.58
CA PHE A 32 1.54 -5.50 -2.88
C PHE A 32 0.34 -5.65 -3.81
N ARG A 33 -0.52 -4.64 -3.77
CA ARG A 33 -1.71 -4.61 -4.61
C ARG A 33 -2.07 -3.16 -4.93
N ILE A 34 -2.53 -2.91 -6.16
CA ILE A 34 -3.04 -1.59 -6.53
C ILE A 34 -4.45 -1.45 -5.97
N LEU A 35 -4.75 -0.26 -5.43
CA LEU A 35 -6.09 0.13 -5.02
C LEU A 35 -6.62 1.13 -6.03
N TYR A 36 -7.89 1.00 -6.40
CA TYR A 36 -8.47 1.77 -7.49
C TYR A 36 -9.42 2.87 -7.03
N ALA A 37 -9.40 3.17 -5.73
CA ALA A 37 -10.27 4.18 -5.15
C ALA A 37 -9.68 4.69 -3.85
N GLN A 38 -10.17 5.86 -3.39
CA GLN A 38 -9.86 6.35 -2.05
C GLN A 38 -11.14 6.54 -1.25
N GLY A 39 -10.99 6.50 0.08
CA GLY A 39 -12.08 6.65 1.02
C GLY A 39 -12.16 8.05 1.61
N GLU A 40 -13.06 8.20 2.57
CA GLU A 40 -13.39 9.50 3.16
C GLU A 40 -12.26 10.15 3.96
N ASN A 41 -11.34 9.35 4.48
CA ASN A 41 -10.20 9.87 5.25
C ASN A 41 -9.05 10.34 4.40
N ALA A 42 -9.12 10.14 3.09
CA ALA A 42 -8.11 10.64 2.17
C ALA A 42 -8.38 12.10 1.83
N LYS A 43 -7.31 12.83 1.51
CA LYS A 43 -7.44 14.20 1.04
C LYS A 43 -8.34 14.23 -0.20
N ALA A 44 -9.26 15.18 -0.26
CA ALA A 44 -10.27 15.33 -1.30
C ALA A 44 -11.45 14.36 -1.19
N GLY A 45 -11.48 13.48 -0.16
CA GLY A 45 -12.62 12.62 0.10
C GLY A 45 -12.68 11.37 -0.76
N ALA A 46 -13.78 10.66 -0.68
CA ALA A 46 -13.94 9.38 -1.37
C ALA A 46 -14.22 9.58 -2.86
N TYR A 47 -13.48 8.88 -3.70
CA TYR A 47 -13.77 8.82 -5.14
C TYR A 47 -13.02 7.65 -5.78
N ASP A 48 -13.46 7.25 -6.96
CA ASP A 48 -12.83 6.20 -7.74
C ASP A 48 -11.72 6.77 -8.63
N TYR A 49 -10.60 6.06 -8.71
CA TYR A 49 -9.48 6.47 -9.58
C TYR A 49 -9.72 6.05 -11.03
N LEU A 50 -10.53 5.03 -11.25
CA LEU A 50 -10.83 4.54 -12.59
C LEU A 50 -11.88 5.43 -13.25
N ILE A 51 -11.54 5.96 -14.42
CA ILE A 51 -12.45 6.71 -15.27
C ILE A 51 -12.41 6.05 -16.64
N ASN A 52 -13.52 5.46 -17.07
CA ASN A 52 -13.58 4.69 -18.32
C ASN A 52 -12.46 3.63 -18.41
N GLU A 53 -12.26 2.89 -17.32
CA GLU A 53 -11.26 1.83 -17.20
C GLU A 53 -9.79 2.30 -17.22
N HIS A 54 -9.57 3.62 -17.08
CA HIS A 54 -8.23 4.19 -17.01
C HIS A 54 -8.01 4.84 -15.65
N LEU A 55 -6.80 4.71 -15.10
CA LEU A 55 -6.42 5.35 -13.84
C LEU A 55 -6.12 6.83 -14.07
N LEU A 56 -7.15 7.64 -14.23
CA LEU A 56 -7.04 9.06 -14.51
C LEU A 56 -7.23 9.95 -13.27
N GLY A 57 -7.92 9.44 -12.26
CA GLY A 57 -8.21 10.20 -11.04
C GLY A 57 -7.16 10.10 -9.96
N GLY A 58 -6.18 9.22 -10.13
CA GLY A 58 -5.15 8.96 -9.14
C GLY A 58 -4.72 7.50 -9.18
N PHE A 59 -3.98 7.10 -8.16
CA PHE A 59 -3.61 5.71 -7.95
C PHE A 59 -3.28 5.50 -6.49
N ALA A 60 -3.36 4.27 -6.02
CA ALA A 60 -2.92 3.93 -4.68
C ALA A 60 -2.35 2.53 -4.66
N MET A 61 -1.56 2.26 -3.63
CA MET A 61 -0.89 0.98 -3.46
C MET A 61 -0.96 0.57 -2.01
N LEU A 62 -1.20 -0.72 -1.79
CA LEU A 62 -1.15 -1.37 -0.49
C LEU A 62 -0.01 -2.36 -0.51
N ALA A 63 0.82 -2.35 0.55
CA ALA A 63 1.88 -3.34 0.72
C ALA A 63 1.77 -3.95 2.12
N TRP A 64 1.99 -5.24 2.22
CA TRP A 64 1.91 -5.95 3.50
C TRP A 64 2.95 -7.06 3.56
N PRO A 65 3.42 -7.44 4.78
CA PRO A 65 4.43 -8.49 4.90
C PRO A 65 3.92 -9.82 4.37
N ALA A 66 4.77 -10.51 3.62
CA ALA A 66 4.45 -11.86 3.17
C ALA A 66 4.28 -12.79 4.37
N GLU A 67 5.10 -12.60 5.41
CA GLU A 67 5.00 -13.35 6.66
C GLU A 67 5.15 -12.36 7.82
N TYR A 68 4.01 -12.02 8.43
CA TYR A 68 3.98 -11.07 9.54
C TYR A 68 4.91 -11.51 10.66
N GLY A 69 5.75 -10.56 11.12
CA GLY A 69 6.71 -10.82 12.19
C GLY A 69 8.03 -11.41 11.71
N GLU A 70 8.11 -11.86 10.48
CA GLU A 70 9.33 -12.45 9.91
C GLU A 70 9.90 -11.62 8.77
N THR A 71 9.11 -11.36 7.74
CA THR A 71 9.58 -10.55 6.61
C THR A 71 9.29 -9.06 6.81
N GLY A 72 8.46 -8.73 7.78
CA GLY A 72 8.14 -7.37 8.15
C GLY A 72 7.00 -7.34 9.15
N VAL A 73 6.72 -6.18 9.70
CA VAL A 73 5.65 -5.97 10.67
C VAL A 73 4.62 -5.00 10.10
N MET A 74 5.06 -3.84 9.63
CA MET A 74 4.16 -2.78 9.17
C MET A 74 3.62 -3.06 7.79
N SER A 75 2.33 -2.74 7.60
CA SER A 75 1.73 -2.63 6.29
C SER A 75 1.72 -1.15 5.90
N PHE A 76 1.69 -0.87 4.61
CA PHE A 76 1.81 0.50 4.09
C PHE A 76 0.74 0.77 3.06
N ILE A 77 0.22 2.00 3.06
CA ILE A 77 -0.62 2.51 1.97
C ILE A 77 -0.07 3.86 1.51
N VAL A 78 -0.20 4.12 0.21
CA VAL A 78 0.24 5.37 -0.38
C VAL A 78 -0.63 5.67 -1.60
N ASN A 79 -0.81 6.95 -1.90
CA ASN A 79 -1.50 7.37 -3.11
C ASN A 79 -0.72 8.49 -3.82
N GLN A 80 -1.36 9.14 -4.79
CA GLN A 80 -0.75 10.21 -5.59
C GLN A 80 -0.24 11.40 -4.77
N ASP A 81 -0.72 11.58 -3.53
CA ASP A 81 -0.25 12.65 -2.64
C ASP A 81 1.13 12.36 -2.07
N ARG A 82 1.64 11.13 -2.25
CA ARG A 82 2.98 10.69 -1.84
C ARG A 82 3.22 10.69 -0.33
N VAL A 83 2.18 10.74 0.46
CA VAL A 83 2.29 10.52 1.91
C VAL A 83 2.11 9.03 2.14
N ILE A 84 3.09 8.41 2.77
CA ILE A 84 3.04 6.99 3.10
C ILE A 84 2.49 6.84 4.50
N TYR A 85 1.50 5.98 4.65
CA TYR A 85 0.93 5.65 5.96
C TYR A 85 1.29 4.23 6.31
N GLN A 86 1.50 3.96 7.59
CA GLN A 86 1.81 2.62 8.08
C GLN A 86 0.87 2.19 9.18
N SER A 87 0.71 0.91 9.34
CA SER A 87 -0.07 0.32 10.41
C SER A 87 0.43 -1.08 10.71
N ASP A 88 0.51 -1.42 12.00
CA ASP A 88 0.77 -2.79 12.44
C ASP A 88 -0.58 -3.50 12.51
N LEU A 89 -0.88 -4.33 11.54
CA LEU A 89 -2.15 -5.05 11.45
C LEU A 89 -2.17 -6.36 12.24
N GLY A 90 -1.02 -6.74 12.82
CA GLY A 90 -0.94 -7.91 13.69
C GLY A 90 -0.94 -9.23 12.93
N ASP A 91 -1.10 -10.32 13.67
CA ASP A 91 -1.11 -11.66 13.10
C ASP A 91 -2.22 -11.88 12.06
N GLY A 92 -3.28 -11.09 12.13
CA GLY A 92 -4.39 -11.17 11.17
C GLY A 92 -4.18 -10.32 9.92
N THR A 93 -2.95 -9.89 9.62
CA THR A 93 -2.66 -9.00 8.48
C THR A 93 -3.28 -9.50 7.18
N GLU A 94 -3.10 -10.77 6.83
CA GLU A 94 -3.65 -11.32 5.59
C GLU A 94 -5.18 -11.16 5.49
N ASP A 95 -5.88 -11.44 6.57
CA ASP A 95 -7.34 -11.32 6.59
C ASP A 95 -7.78 -9.87 6.51
N ILE A 96 -7.05 -8.97 7.18
CA ILE A 96 -7.37 -7.55 7.18
C ILE A 96 -7.13 -6.93 5.82
N VAL A 97 -5.97 -7.21 5.19
CA VAL A 97 -5.68 -6.62 3.87
C VAL A 97 -6.64 -7.11 2.80
N ALA A 98 -7.18 -8.32 2.96
CA ALA A 98 -8.19 -8.84 2.04
C ALA A 98 -9.46 -7.97 2.01
N THR A 99 -9.74 -7.24 3.09
CA THR A 99 -10.91 -6.34 3.17
C THR A 99 -10.61 -4.92 2.68
N ILE A 100 -9.34 -4.58 2.44
CA ILE A 100 -8.96 -3.23 2.05
C ILE A 100 -9.13 -3.08 0.54
N THR A 101 -10.08 -2.23 0.14
CA THR A 101 -10.39 -1.97 -1.27
C THR A 101 -10.11 -0.53 -1.68
N ARG A 102 -9.86 0.35 -0.70
CA ARG A 102 -9.66 1.78 -0.94
C ARG A 102 -8.47 2.29 -0.14
N PHE A 103 -7.81 3.31 -0.66
CA PHE A 103 -6.85 4.09 0.12
C PHE A 103 -7.62 4.95 1.10
N ASP A 104 -7.61 4.58 2.36
CA ASP A 104 -8.43 5.24 3.36
C ASP A 104 -7.67 5.31 4.70
N PRO A 105 -6.80 6.33 4.87
CA PRO A 105 -5.94 6.43 6.06
C PRO A 105 -6.71 6.91 7.28
N GLY A 106 -7.53 6.02 7.83
CA GLY A 106 -8.26 6.29 9.06
C GLY A 106 -7.38 6.22 10.30
N PRO A 107 -7.98 6.17 11.49
CA PRO A 107 -7.24 6.32 12.75
C PRO A 107 -6.14 5.30 13.01
N ARG A 108 -6.22 4.11 12.42
CA ARG A 108 -5.20 3.09 12.63
C ARG A 108 -3.96 3.27 11.74
N TRP A 109 -4.00 4.20 10.81
CA TRP A 109 -2.91 4.47 9.88
C TRP A 109 -2.18 5.73 10.31
N ILE A 110 -0.85 5.66 10.39
CA ILE A 110 0.00 6.76 10.85
C ILE A 110 0.94 7.16 9.73
N ALA A 111 0.99 8.46 9.44
CA ALA A 111 1.89 8.97 8.42
C ALA A 111 3.34 8.68 8.80
N VAL A 112 4.10 8.16 7.86
CA VAL A 112 5.52 7.89 8.06
C VAL A 112 6.27 9.18 7.73
N PRO A 113 7.10 9.69 8.66
CA PRO A 113 7.91 10.88 8.36
C PRO A 113 8.98 10.56 7.32
N ASP A 114 9.29 11.54 6.49
CA ASP A 114 10.34 11.44 5.49
C ASP A 114 11.73 11.40 6.12
#